data_7df6f6b2a37a5b870d3b5f1258ec1851
#
_entry.id   7df6f6b2a37a5b870d3b5f1258ec1851
#
_cell.length_a   1.000
_cell.length_b   1.000
_cell.length_c   1.000
_cell.angle_alpha   90.00
_cell.angle_beta   90.00
_cell.angle_gamma   90.00
#
_symmetry.space_group_name_H-M   'P 1'
#
loop_
_entity.id
_entity.type
_entity.pdbx_description
1 polymer ?
#
loop_
_entity_poly.entity_id
_entity_poly.type
_entity_poly.pdbx_seq_one_letter_code
_entity_poly.pdbx_strand_id
1 'polypeptide(L)'
;MATRTTTLVPAGTWQIDPAHSSVEFSVKHMGIANVRGRFTDFQGTVEVGKDAFSAKARGSIKVASIDTGEAQRDTHLRSADFFDADAFPEISFESTRVEPIDDDSSRVWGNLTMHGITREVKLDLVLQGTDTDPWGNERAGAEVQGFLNRKDFDMKFNQALGSGNLLVGDKVRITLDISAILKK
;
A
#
# COMPACT_ATOMS: atom_id res chain seq x y z
N MET A 1 -17.63 -12.05 31.77
CA MET A 1 -16.87 -12.30 30.53
C MET A 1 -17.51 -11.49 29.43
N ALA A 2 -16.89 -10.41 28.99
CA ALA A 2 -17.38 -9.63 27.87
C ALA A 2 -17.14 -10.45 26.60
N THR A 3 -18.20 -10.83 25.90
CA THR A 3 -18.14 -11.45 24.59
C THR A 3 -17.57 -10.41 23.63
N ARG A 4 -16.31 -10.50 23.29
CA ARG A 4 -15.72 -9.69 22.21
C ARG A 4 -16.40 -10.11 20.91
N THR A 5 -17.21 -9.22 20.38
CA THR A 5 -17.78 -9.41 19.05
C THR A 5 -16.66 -9.16 18.07
N THR A 6 -16.09 -10.21 17.52
CA THR A 6 -15.18 -10.10 16.37
C THR A 6 -15.95 -9.39 15.27
N THR A 7 -15.50 -8.23 14.87
CA THR A 7 -16.11 -7.50 13.74
C THR A 7 -15.77 -8.26 12.46
N LEU A 8 -16.66 -9.18 12.09
CA LEU A 8 -16.49 -9.96 10.87
C LEU A 8 -16.86 -9.07 9.68
N VAL A 9 -15.91 -8.86 8.80
CA VAL A 9 -16.19 -8.25 7.49
C VAL A 9 -17.07 -9.22 6.71
N PRO A 10 -18.26 -8.80 6.24
CA PRO A 10 -19.14 -9.67 5.47
C PRO A 10 -18.45 -10.30 4.26
N ALA A 11 -18.77 -11.58 3.98
CA ALA A 11 -18.27 -12.26 2.81
C ALA A 11 -18.78 -11.59 1.52
N GLY A 12 -17.92 -11.51 0.52
CA GLY A 12 -18.25 -10.90 -0.78
C GLY A 12 -17.06 -10.20 -1.40
N THR A 13 -17.31 -9.47 -2.47
CA THR A 13 -16.31 -8.69 -3.19
C THR A 13 -16.38 -7.22 -2.74
N TRP A 14 -15.29 -6.75 -2.20
CA TRP A 14 -15.12 -5.38 -1.74
C TRP A 14 -14.29 -4.59 -2.75
N GLN A 15 -14.79 -3.44 -3.17
CA GLN A 15 -14.09 -2.53 -4.07
C GLN A 15 -13.46 -1.40 -3.25
N ILE A 16 -12.18 -1.17 -3.41
CA ILE A 16 -11.52 0.01 -2.81
C ILE A 16 -12.12 1.27 -3.41
N ASP A 17 -12.49 2.20 -2.54
CA ASP A 17 -12.99 3.53 -2.90
C ASP A 17 -11.83 4.53 -2.90
N PRO A 18 -11.33 4.95 -4.07
CA PRO A 18 -10.18 5.86 -4.14
C PRO A 18 -10.47 7.25 -3.54
N ALA A 19 -11.74 7.67 -3.50
CA ALA A 19 -12.11 8.96 -2.95
C ALA A 19 -11.94 9.04 -1.43
N HIS A 20 -11.95 7.88 -0.74
CA HIS A 20 -11.82 7.77 0.70
C HIS A 20 -10.65 6.89 1.13
N SER A 21 -9.72 6.65 0.22
CA SER A 21 -8.53 5.86 0.48
C SER A 21 -7.27 6.63 0.12
N SER A 22 -6.14 6.26 0.73
CA SER A 22 -4.84 6.82 0.40
C SER A 22 -3.78 5.74 0.27
N VAL A 23 -2.82 5.97 -0.62
CA VAL A 23 -1.63 5.15 -0.82
C VAL A 23 -0.42 6.06 -0.65
N GLU A 24 0.29 5.92 0.46
CA GLU A 24 1.35 6.82 0.87
C GLU A 24 2.66 6.08 1.16
N PHE A 25 3.75 6.81 1.00
CA PHE A 25 5.07 6.32 1.37
C PHE A 25 5.93 7.42 2.01
N SER A 26 6.94 7.01 2.76
CA SER A 26 7.98 7.92 3.23
C SER A 26 9.36 7.28 3.14
N VAL A 27 10.37 8.10 2.87
CA VAL A 27 11.77 7.69 2.76
C VAL A 27 12.66 8.75 3.40
N LYS A 28 13.78 8.33 3.97
CA LYS A 28 14.77 9.26 4.51
C LYS A 28 15.48 10.02 3.39
N HIS A 29 15.61 11.33 3.57
CA HIS A 29 16.40 12.23 2.74
C HIS A 29 17.60 12.72 3.55
N MET A 30 18.80 12.52 3.04
CA MET A 30 20.07 12.85 3.68
C MET A 30 20.27 12.24 5.09
N GLY A 31 19.47 11.23 5.46
CA GLY A 31 19.46 10.64 6.79
C GLY A 31 18.81 11.50 7.91
N ILE A 32 18.38 12.71 7.60
CA ILE A 32 17.93 13.71 8.60
C ILE A 32 16.46 14.12 8.47
N ALA A 33 15.84 13.94 7.31
CA ALA A 33 14.46 14.31 7.07
C ALA A 33 13.68 13.17 6.41
N ASN A 34 12.36 13.23 6.47
CA ASN A 34 11.48 12.32 5.73
C ASN A 34 10.87 13.06 4.54
N VAL A 35 11.02 12.49 3.36
CA VAL A 35 10.20 12.86 2.20
C VAL A 35 9.00 11.95 2.17
N ARG A 36 7.81 12.53 2.08
CA ARG A 36 6.53 11.82 1.94
C ARG A 36 5.98 12.02 0.55
N GLY A 37 5.37 10.96 0.03
CA GLY A 37 4.67 10.99 -1.24
C GLY A 37 3.45 10.11 -1.23
N ARG A 38 2.63 10.25 -2.25
CA ARG A 38 1.44 9.45 -2.47
C ARG A 38 1.29 9.11 -3.94
N PHE A 39 0.44 8.13 -4.20
CA PHE A 39 -0.07 7.85 -5.54
C PHE A 39 -1.55 8.20 -5.57
N THR A 40 -1.99 8.95 -6.58
CA THR A 40 -3.36 9.46 -6.67
C THR A 40 -4.26 8.67 -7.60
N ASP A 41 -3.71 7.73 -8.37
CA ASP A 41 -4.45 6.85 -9.28
C ASP A 41 -4.15 5.39 -8.94
N PHE A 42 -5.09 4.74 -8.28
CA PHE A 42 -5.00 3.35 -7.85
C PHE A 42 -6.38 2.72 -7.80
N GLN A 43 -6.41 1.40 -7.85
CA GLN A 43 -7.62 0.61 -7.69
C GLN A 43 -7.30 -0.70 -6.99
N GLY A 44 -8.31 -1.35 -6.44
CA GLY A 44 -8.16 -2.64 -5.82
C GLY A 44 -9.47 -3.29 -5.43
N THR A 45 -9.40 -4.59 -5.23
CA THR A 45 -10.51 -5.42 -4.76
C THR A 45 -10.04 -6.36 -3.67
N VAL A 46 -10.94 -6.67 -2.75
CA VAL A 46 -10.74 -7.69 -1.72
C VAL A 46 -11.91 -8.66 -1.79
N GLU A 47 -11.63 -9.92 -2.05
CA GLU A 47 -12.59 -11.00 -1.97
C GLU A 47 -12.53 -11.60 -0.57
N VAL A 48 -13.60 -11.47 0.21
CA VAL A 48 -13.72 -12.03 1.55
C VAL A 48 -14.58 -13.29 1.49
N GLY A 49 -14.02 -14.42 1.89
CA GLY A 49 -14.71 -15.69 1.98
C GLY A 49 -15.49 -15.86 3.29
N LYS A 50 -15.89 -17.08 3.59
CA LYS A 50 -16.65 -17.41 4.83
C LYS A 50 -15.79 -17.26 6.09
N ASP A 51 -14.48 -17.37 5.96
CA ASP A 51 -13.52 -17.06 7.02
C ASP A 51 -12.57 -15.94 6.58
N ALA A 52 -12.11 -15.15 7.54
CA ALA A 52 -11.24 -14.00 7.28
C ALA A 52 -9.88 -14.38 6.69
N PHE A 53 -9.46 -15.64 6.86
CA PHE A 53 -8.16 -16.13 6.37
C PHE A 53 -8.20 -16.50 4.88
N SER A 54 -9.40 -16.62 4.31
CA SER A 54 -9.57 -16.86 2.88
C SER A 54 -9.64 -15.56 2.07
N ALA A 55 -9.44 -14.40 2.69
CA ALA A 55 -9.44 -13.11 2.00
C ALA A 55 -8.32 -13.02 0.96
N LYS A 56 -8.65 -12.52 -0.22
CA LYS A 56 -7.71 -12.28 -1.33
C LYS A 56 -7.78 -10.82 -1.75
N ALA A 57 -6.67 -10.11 -1.66
CA ALA A 57 -6.56 -8.73 -2.08
C ALA A 57 -5.75 -8.62 -3.37
N ARG A 58 -6.23 -7.79 -4.29
CA ARG A 58 -5.52 -7.39 -5.51
C ARG A 58 -5.62 -5.90 -5.67
N GLY A 59 -4.54 -5.29 -6.12
CA GLY A 59 -4.53 -3.86 -6.39
C GLY A 59 -3.51 -3.48 -7.43
N SER A 60 -3.73 -2.33 -8.03
CA SER A 60 -2.79 -1.72 -8.95
C SER A 60 -2.73 -0.20 -8.74
N ILE A 61 -1.57 0.37 -9.04
CA ILE A 61 -1.24 1.77 -8.88
C ILE A 61 -0.61 2.26 -10.18
N LYS A 62 -1.07 3.39 -10.70
CA LYS A 62 -0.41 4.08 -11.81
C LYS A 62 0.82 4.83 -11.30
N VAL A 63 2.00 4.45 -11.75
CA VAL A 63 3.28 5.05 -11.34
C VAL A 63 3.32 6.55 -11.67
N ALA A 64 2.77 6.95 -12.80
CA ALA A 64 2.72 8.35 -13.22
C ALA A 64 1.93 9.25 -12.25
N SER A 65 1.08 8.68 -11.38
CA SER A 65 0.30 9.42 -10.39
C SER A 65 1.07 9.80 -9.13
N ILE A 66 2.37 9.54 -9.07
CA ILE A 66 3.21 9.90 -7.92
C ILE A 66 3.19 11.41 -7.68
N ASP A 67 3.00 11.79 -6.44
CA ASP A 67 2.91 13.18 -5.99
C ASP A 67 3.63 13.32 -4.64
N THR A 68 4.73 14.06 -4.61
CA THR A 68 5.47 14.39 -3.39
C THR A 68 5.34 15.88 -3.03
N GLY A 69 4.51 16.63 -3.77
CA GLY A 69 4.33 18.07 -3.57
C GLY A 69 5.44 18.94 -4.20
N GLU A 70 6.35 18.35 -5.00
CA GLU A 70 7.42 19.04 -5.68
C GLU A 70 7.60 18.47 -7.10
N ALA A 71 7.29 19.28 -8.13
CA ALA A 71 7.16 18.83 -9.51
C ALA A 71 8.47 18.28 -10.11
N GLN A 72 9.61 18.87 -9.80
CA GLN A 72 10.91 18.39 -10.31
C GLN A 72 11.27 17.05 -9.68
N ARG A 73 11.01 16.87 -8.41
CA ARG A 73 11.22 15.59 -7.74
C ARG A 73 10.29 14.51 -8.29
N ASP A 74 9.03 14.83 -8.53
CA ASP A 74 8.07 13.88 -9.10
C ASP A 74 8.49 13.44 -10.51
N THR A 75 9.00 14.36 -11.33
CA THR A 75 9.56 14.05 -12.64
C THR A 75 10.77 13.12 -12.53
N HIS A 76 11.67 13.38 -11.58
CA HIS A 76 12.85 12.54 -11.35
C HIS A 76 12.45 11.13 -10.85
N LEU A 77 11.45 11.04 -9.97
CA LEU A 77 10.94 9.75 -9.49
C LEU A 77 10.31 8.92 -10.61
N ARG A 78 9.67 9.54 -11.60
CA ARG A 78 9.14 8.86 -12.78
C ARG A 78 10.21 8.42 -13.78
N SER A 79 11.40 8.97 -13.69
CA SER A 79 12.51 8.66 -14.62
C SER A 79 13.11 7.27 -14.37
N ALA A 80 14.00 6.85 -15.29
CA ALA A 80 14.74 5.60 -15.20
C ALA A 80 15.66 5.49 -13.97
N ASP A 81 15.97 6.59 -13.29
CA ASP A 81 16.72 6.58 -12.03
C ASP A 81 15.93 5.93 -10.88
N PHE A 82 14.59 5.94 -10.96
CA PHE A 82 13.69 5.40 -9.93
C PHE A 82 12.67 4.43 -10.52
N PHE A 83 11.43 4.86 -10.70
CA PHE A 83 10.34 3.97 -11.10
C PHE A 83 10.35 3.60 -12.58
N ASP A 84 10.97 4.42 -13.43
CA ASP A 84 10.93 4.24 -14.88
C ASP A 84 9.49 4.04 -15.40
N ALA A 85 8.66 5.06 -15.20
CA ALA A 85 7.22 4.99 -15.46
C ALA A 85 6.88 4.68 -16.93
N ASP A 86 7.75 5.02 -17.88
CA ASP A 86 7.53 4.74 -19.29
C ASP A 86 7.69 3.24 -19.60
N ALA A 87 8.67 2.57 -18.97
CA ALA A 87 8.89 1.14 -19.13
C ALA A 87 8.00 0.31 -18.21
N PHE A 88 7.71 0.82 -16.99
CA PHE A 88 6.96 0.12 -15.95
C PHE A 88 5.85 1.04 -15.39
N PRO A 89 4.75 1.22 -16.14
CA PRO A 89 3.73 2.20 -15.82
C PRO A 89 2.85 1.83 -14.62
N GLU A 90 2.93 0.60 -14.13
CA GLU A 90 2.04 0.09 -13.08
C GLU A 90 2.81 -0.65 -11.99
N ILE A 91 2.39 -0.43 -10.74
CA ILE A 91 2.73 -1.27 -9.60
C ILE A 91 1.52 -2.16 -9.34
N SER A 92 1.73 -3.45 -9.11
CA SER A 92 0.65 -4.39 -8.81
C SER A 92 0.95 -5.19 -7.54
N PHE A 93 -0.12 -5.56 -6.85
CA PHE A 93 -0.07 -6.39 -5.64
C PHE A 93 -1.12 -7.49 -5.71
N GLU A 94 -0.75 -8.68 -5.29
CA GLU A 94 -1.67 -9.80 -5.09
C GLU A 94 -1.32 -10.53 -3.80
N SER A 95 -2.26 -10.60 -2.85
CA SER A 95 -2.04 -11.30 -1.59
C SER A 95 -1.92 -12.80 -1.82
N THR A 96 -1.03 -13.45 -1.06
CA THR A 96 -0.80 -14.89 -1.10
C THR A 96 -1.26 -15.58 0.17
N ARG A 97 -1.24 -14.87 1.29
CA ARG A 97 -1.56 -15.41 2.60
C ARG A 97 -2.00 -14.31 3.56
N VAL A 98 -2.96 -14.63 4.41
CA VAL A 98 -3.39 -13.77 5.52
C VAL A 98 -3.23 -14.57 6.82
N GLU A 99 -2.52 -14.02 7.77
CA GLU A 99 -2.33 -14.56 9.11
C GLU A 99 -2.94 -13.62 10.14
N PRO A 100 -3.94 -14.07 10.91
CA PRO A 100 -4.46 -13.25 12.00
C PRO A 100 -3.41 -13.13 13.11
N ILE A 101 -3.37 -11.95 13.73
CA ILE A 101 -2.56 -11.67 14.92
C ILE A 101 -3.47 -11.59 16.12
N ASP A 102 -4.57 -10.86 16.02
CA ASP A 102 -5.63 -10.72 17.02
C ASP A 102 -6.99 -10.46 16.35
N ASP A 103 -7.97 -9.97 17.11
CA ASP A 103 -9.35 -9.79 16.62
C ASP A 103 -9.47 -8.78 15.48
N ASP A 104 -8.61 -7.75 15.46
CA ASP A 104 -8.67 -6.66 14.48
C ASP A 104 -7.42 -6.57 13.59
N SER A 105 -6.35 -7.30 13.94
CA SER A 105 -5.06 -7.20 13.27
C SER A 105 -4.71 -8.48 12.53
N SER A 106 -4.16 -8.31 11.35
CA SER A 106 -3.68 -9.41 10.50
C SER A 106 -2.36 -9.06 9.85
N ARG A 107 -1.60 -10.08 9.50
CA ARG A 107 -0.43 -9.97 8.66
C ARG A 107 -0.77 -10.48 7.28
N VAL A 108 -0.53 -9.65 6.27
CA VAL A 108 -0.81 -9.97 4.87
C VAL A 108 0.50 -10.15 4.14
N TRP A 109 0.66 -11.31 3.52
CA TRP A 109 1.75 -11.61 2.62
C TRP A 109 1.26 -11.50 1.18
N GLY A 110 2.07 -10.99 0.29
CA GLY A 110 1.68 -10.91 -1.11
C GLY A 110 2.84 -10.58 -2.04
N ASN A 111 2.60 -10.81 -3.31
CA ASN A 111 3.55 -10.50 -4.36
C ASN A 111 3.35 -9.05 -4.80
N LEU A 112 4.36 -8.22 -4.60
CA LEU A 112 4.44 -6.86 -5.12
C LEU A 112 5.31 -6.86 -6.37
N THR A 113 4.76 -6.36 -7.45
CA THR A 113 5.50 -6.15 -8.70
C THR A 113 5.68 -4.65 -8.92
N MET A 114 6.91 -4.23 -9.02
CA MET A 114 7.31 -2.83 -9.18
C MET A 114 8.62 -2.78 -9.95
N HIS A 115 8.75 -1.84 -10.87
CA HIS A 115 9.97 -1.70 -11.69
C HIS A 115 10.35 -3.00 -12.41
N GLY A 116 9.34 -3.77 -12.86
CA GLY A 116 9.52 -5.06 -13.54
C GLY A 116 9.97 -6.23 -12.67
N ILE A 117 10.04 -6.06 -11.35
CA ILE A 117 10.51 -7.07 -10.39
C ILE A 117 9.40 -7.41 -9.43
N THR A 118 9.19 -8.71 -9.21
CA THR A 118 8.23 -9.23 -8.22
C THR A 118 8.96 -9.72 -6.98
N ARG A 119 8.52 -9.26 -5.80
CA ARG A 119 8.99 -9.73 -4.50
C ARG A 119 7.83 -10.00 -3.57
N GLU A 120 7.95 -11.04 -2.76
CA GLU A 120 7.02 -11.21 -1.65
C GLU A 120 7.28 -10.15 -0.59
N VAL A 121 6.20 -9.49 -0.15
CA VAL A 121 6.22 -8.47 0.87
C VAL A 121 5.29 -8.85 2.01
N LYS A 122 5.56 -8.31 3.18
CA LYS A 122 4.77 -8.50 4.39
C LYS A 122 4.21 -7.16 4.84
N LEU A 123 2.91 -7.10 5.03
CA LEU A 123 2.17 -5.90 5.44
C LEU A 123 1.37 -6.22 6.70
N ASP A 124 1.34 -5.31 7.65
CA ASP A 124 0.47 -5.40 8.82
C ASP A 124 -0.80 -4.61 8.55
N LEU A 125 -1.95 -5.24 8.77
CA LEU A 125 -3.28 -4.68 8.54
C LEU A 125 -4.02 -4.60 9.87
N VAL A 126 -4.64 -3.45 10.13
CA VAL A 126 -5.55 -3.25 11.26
C VAL A 126 -6.92 -2.85 10.71
N LEU A 127 -7.92 -3.68 10.98
CA LEU A 127 -9.31 -3.39 10.63
C LEU A 127 -9.84 -2.29 11.54
N GLN A 128 -10.35 -1.20 10.97
CA GLN A 128 -10.89 -0.07 11.71
C GLN A 128 -12.39 -0.24 12.03
N GLY A 129 -13.09 -1.04 11.24
CA GLY A 129 -14.49 -1.36 11.43
C GLY A 129 -15.28 -1.43 10.13
N THR A 130 -16.58 -1.66 10.30
CA THR A 130 -17.57 -1.68 9.21
C THR A 130 -18.76 -0.82 9.59
N ASP A 131 -19.39 -0.19 8.61
CA ASP A 131 -20.62 0.59 8.80
C ASP A 131 -21.37 0.68 7.47
N THR A 132 -22.62 1.15 7.51
CA THR A 132 -23.44 1.42 6.33
C THR A 132 -23.50 2.91 6.08
N ASP A 133 -23.12 3.36 4.89
CA ASP A 133 -23.15 4.77 4.54
C ASP A 133 -24.59 5.28 4.30
N PRO A 134 -24.83 6.62 4.22
CA PRO A 134 -26.16 7.18 4.04
C PRO A 134 -26.88 6.75 2.75
N TRP A 135 -26.16 6.19 1.80
CA TRP A 135 -26.70 5.68 0.53
C TRP A 135 -26.97 4.17 0.54
N GLY A 136 -26.74 3.52 1.70
CA GLY A 136 -27.00 2.10 1.91
C GLY A 136 -25.88 1.18 1.42
N ASN A 137 -24.66 1.68 1.25
CA ASN A 137 -23.50 0.85 0.93
C ASN A 137 -22.84 0.36 2.22
N GLU A 138 -22.57 -0.94 2.28
CA GLU A 138 -21.71 -1.51 3.33
C GLU A 138 -20.27 -1.07 3.08
N ARG A 139 -19.63 -0.48 4.08
CA ARG A 139 -18.24 -0.01 4.05
C ARG A 139 -17.39 -0.71 5.09
N ALA A 140 -16.13 -0.97 4.73
CA ALA A 140 -15.11 -1.45 5.65
C ALA A 140 -13.89 -0.54 5.57
N GLY A 141 -13.31 -0.23 6.73
CA GLY A 141 -12.08 0.56 6.84
C GLY A 141 -10.92 -0.27 7.38
N ALA A 142 -9.73 -0.09 6.82
CA ALA A 142 -8.51 -0.72 7.29
C ALA A 142 -7.31 0.19 7.10
N GLU A 143 -6.35 0.11 8.02
CA GLU A 143 -5.03 0.70 7.88
C GLU A 143 -4.02 -0.41 7.59
N VAL A 144 -3.14 -0.18 6.62
CA VAL A 144 -2.09 -1.12 6.23
C VAL A 144 -0.74 -0.43 6.29
N GLN A 145 0.22 -1.08 6.95
CA GLN A 145 1.58 -0.55 7.07
C GLN A 145 2.62 -1.63 6.72
N GLY A 146 3.74 -1.19 6.19
CA GLY A 146 4.87 -2.05 5.91
C GLY A 146 6.12 -1.27 5.54
N PHE A 147 7.19 -2.03 5.31
CA PHE A 147 8.46 -1.49 4.86
C PHE A 147 8.96 -2.27 3.64
N LEU A 148 9.55 -1.55 2.71
CA LEU A 148 10.24 -2.10 1.55
C LEU A 148 11.69 -1.63 1.53
N ASN A 149 12.57 -2.43 0.93
CA ASN A 149 13.86 -1.95 0.49
C ASN A 149 13.76 -1.69 -1.03
N ARG A 150 13.93 -0.44 -1.43
CA ARG A 150 13.83 -0.05 -2.84
C ARG A 150 14.84 -0.74 -3.75
N LYS A 151 15.99 -1.16 -3.20
CA LYS A 151 17.02 -1.90 -3.93
C LYS A 151 16.58 -3.31 -4.32
N ASP A 152 15.65 -3.92 -3.59
CA ASP A 152 15.07 -5.22 -3.95
C ASP A 152 14.28 -5.15 -5.27
N PHE A 153 13.90 -3.94 -5.68
CA PHE A 153 13.23 -3.65 -6.95
C PHE A 153 14.14 -2.91 -7.95
N ASP A 154 15.46 -3.06 -7.79
CA ASP A 154 16.48 -2.46 -8.64
C ASP A 154 16.45 -0.92 -8.74
N MET A 155 15.83 -0.24 -7.79
CA MET A 155 15.86 1.22 -7.66
C MET A 155 17.08 1.65 -6.85
N LYS A 156 18.22 1.84 -7.53
CA LYS A 156 19.55 1.97 -6.91
C LYS A 156 20.09 3.39 -6.91
N PHE A 157 19.43 4.34 -7.58
CA PHE A 157 19.91 5.72 -7.64
C PHE A 157 20.26 6.24 -6.25
N ASN A 158 21.41 6.84 -6.13
CA ASN A 158 21.84 7.53 -4.93
C ASN A 158 22.99 8.52 -5.22
N GLN A 159 23.28 9.36 -4.26
CA GLN A 159 24.40 10.25 -4.28
C GLN A 159 25.01 10.29 -2.88
N ALA A 160 26.32 10.08 -2.80
CA ALA A 160 27.06 10.25 -1.56
C ALA A 160 27.24 11.73 -1.21
N LEU A 161 27.08 12.05 0.06
CA LEU A 161 27.28 13.39 0.60
C LEU A 161 28.65 13.51 1.28
N GLY A 162 29.15 14.72 1.39
CA GLY A 162 30.43 14.97 2.07
C GLY A 162 30.47 14.58 3.56
N SER A 163 29.29 14.43 4.18
CA SER A 163 29.13 13.94 5.56
C SER A 163 29.26 12.42 5.71
N GLY A 164 29.30 11.67 4.60
CA GLY A 164 29.22 10.21 4.58
C GLY A 164 27.79 9.66 4.50
N ASN A 165 26.77 10.50 4.64
CA ASN A 165 25.38 10.09 4.42
C ASN A 165 25.07 9.91 2.92
N LEU A 166 23.99 9.18 2.64
CA LEU A 166 23.45 9.05 1.30
C LEU A 166 22.24 9.99 1.11
N LEU A 167 22.04 10.44 -0.12
CA LEU A 167 20.94 11.35 -0.46
C LEU A 167 19.58 10.73 -0.20
N VAL A 168 19.40 9.46 -0.56
CA VAL A 168 18.13 8.73 -0.48
C VAL A 168 18.31 7.45 0.33
N GLY A 169 17.47 7.25 1.35
CA GLY A 169 17.44 6.01 2.12
C GLY A 169 16.96 4.81 1.29
N ASP A 170 17.36 3.63 1.71
CA ASP A 170 16.96 2.37 1.05
C ASP A 170 15.62 1.85 1.55
N LYS A 171 15.33 2.08 2.83
CA LYS A 171 14.11 1.64 3.50
C LYS A 171 12.98 2.64 3.24
N VAL A 172 11.92 2.15 2.63
CA VAL A 172 10.70 2.92 2.34
C VAL A 172 9.58 2.41 3.24
N ARG A 173 8.96 3.31 3.99
CA ARG A 173 7.74 3.02 4.76
C ARG A 173 6.53 3.19 3.86
N ILE A 174 5.61 2.23 3.94
CA ILE A 174 4.33 2.26 3.22
C ILE A 174 3.22 2.41 4.25
N THR A 175 2.26 3.27 3.94
CA THR A 175 1.02 3.43 4.72
C THR A 175 -0.14 3.52 3.75
N LEU A 176 -1.12 2.62 3.89
CA LEU A 176 -2.37 2.66 3.15
C LEU A 176 -3.50 2.89 4.15
N ASP A 177 -4.37 3.82 3.84
CA ASP A 177 -5.63 4.01 4.54
C ASP A 177 -6.75 3.64 3.56
N ILE A 178 -7.47 2.57 3.86
CA ILE A 178 -8.37 1.93 2.90
C ILE A 178 -9.81 2.02 3.39
N SER A 179 -10.66 2.56 2.54
CA SER A 179 -12.12 2.43 2.60
C SER A 179 -12.58 1.58 1.42
N ALA A 180 -13.31 0.52 1.70
CA ALA A 180 -13.83 -0.37 0.66
C ALA A 180 -15.36 -0.49 0.75
N ILE A 181 -16.00 -0.72 -0.38
CA ILE A 181 -17.46 -0.86 -0.52
C ILE A 181 -17.78 -2.28 -0.98
N LEU A 182 -18.73 -2.93 -0.30
CA LEU A 182 -19.22 -4.22 -0.68
C LEU A 182 -20.05 -4.11 -1.99
N LYS A 183 -19.65 -4.85 -3.00
CA LYS A 183 -20.43 -4.96 -4.24
C LYS A 183 -21.67 -5.79 -4.01
N LYS A 184 -22.80 -5.28 -4.48
CA LYS A 184 -24.08 -5.98 -4.52
C LYS A 184 -24.17 -6.89 -5.72
#